data_a592cc2813c73818f39d90599c1d6be3
#
_entry.id   a592cc2813c73818f39d90599c1d6be3
#
_cell.length_a   1.000
_cell.length_b   1.000
_cell.length_c   1.000
_cell.angle_alpha   90.00
_cell.angle_beta   90.00
_cell.angle_gamma   90.00
#
_symmetry.space_group_name_H-M   'P 1'
#
loop_
_entity.id
_entity.type
_entity.pdbx_description
1 polymer ?
#
loop_
_entity_poly.entity_id
_entity_poly.type
_entity_poly.pdbx_seq_one_letter_code
_entity_poly.pdbx_strand_id
1 'polypeptide(L)'
;MRHLLTFILSLYTFVGLAQDYNTLYRECVRLVDAKEFAQAAKVFERALPLAGEAARFKTLVNLAYSQLMTGATERAVDSYTKALELKPGETALLFQRANAYLQLERYDKAIEDCNGIMEQHPDNSAALLISAQAYMLKGEYDKAKDGFVKVMTLEPENTNAKLGLVQVYQKKEMFNEALALIGLIIEEEPSNPTLYIVRSDIEREMGLYELALLDNDEAIKLWPENPEYYTLRAILYEKLDNKKEAEACRKRATALKQKYSF
;
A
#
# COMPACT_ATOMS: atom_id res chain seq x y z
N MET A 1 -56.87 20.00 7.11
CA MET A 1 -56.82 18.59 6.73
C MET A 1 -55.74 18.26 5.69
N ARG A 2 -55.63 19.02 4.59
CA ARG A 2 -54.63 18.75 3.51
C ARG A 2 -53.16 18.78 3.99
N HIS A 3 -52.79 19.72 4.83
CA HIS A 3 -51.42 19.82 5.38
C HIS A 3 -51.08 18.72 6.39
N LEU A 4 -52.09 18.22 7.13
CA LEU A 4 -51.89 17.09 8.05
C LEU A 4 -51.69 15.76 7.34
N LEU A 5 -52.43 15.52 6.24
CA LEU A 5 -52.27 14.35 5.40
C LEU A 5 -50.90 14.33 4.69
N THR A 6 -50.41 15.46 4.17
CA THR A 6 -49.08 15.56 3.55
C THR A 6 -47.97 15.33 4.56
N PHE A 7 -48.10 15.83 5.81
CA PHE A 7 -47.17 15.59 6.88
C PHE A 7 -47.13 14.11 7.31
N ILE A 8 -48.29 13.47 7.45
CA ILE A 8 -48.42 12.06 7.79
C ILE A 8 -47.85 11.18 6.66
N LEU A 9 -48.15 11.46 5.38
CA LEU A 9 -47.55 10.72 4.25
C LEU A 9 -46.03 10.88 4.18
N SER A 10 -45.52 12.08 4.44
CA SER A 10 -44.07 12.31 4.48
C SER A 10 -43.40 11.57 5.63
N LEU A 11 -44.08 11.45 6.77
CA LEU A 11 -43.58 10.69 7.92
C LEU A 11 -43.52 9.17 7.64
N TYR A 12 -44.58 8.62 7.01
CA TYR A 12 -44.62 7.20 6.63
C TYR A 12 -43.59 6.83 5.57
N THR A 13 -43.36 7.70 4.58
CA THR A 13 -42.32 7.48 3.56
C THR A 13 -40.92 7.58 4.19
N PHE A 14 -40.68 8.52 5.11
CA PHE A 14 -39.41 8.66 5.81
C PHE A 14 -39.13 7.47 6.72
N VAL A 15 -40.11 6.97 7.45
CA VAL A 15 -39.98 5.77 8.30
C VAL A 15 -39.75 4.51 7.45
N GLY A 16 -40.43 4.36 6.31
CA GLY A 16 -40.21 3.27 5.38
C GLY A 16 -38.77 3.25 4.80
N LEU A 17 -38.30 4.39 4.32
CA LEU A 17 -36.95 4.54 3.80
C LEU A 17 -35.86 4.29 4.85
N ALA A 18 -36.08 4.74 6.08
CA ALA A 18 -35.16 4.50 7.19
C ALA A 18 -35.10 3.01 7.58
N GLN A 19 -36.22 2.32 7.52
CA GLN A 19 -36.30 0.88 7.76
C GLN A 19 -35.59 0.09 6.67
N ASP A 20 -35.76 0.45 5.41
CA ASP A 20 -35.06 -0.14 4.27
C ASP A 20 -33.55 0.10 4.35
N TYR A 21 -33.10 1.31 4.69
CA TYR A 21 -31.69 1.61 4.92
C TYR A 21 -31.09 0.73 6.01
N ASN A 22 -31.73 0.65 7.18
CA ASN A 22 -31.21 -0.13 8.32
C ASN A 22 -31.10 -1.60 8.02
N THR A 23 -32.00 -2.14 7.19
CA THR A 23 -31.96 -3.54 6.75
C THR A 23 -30.78 -3.78 5.82
N LEU A 24 -30.61 -2.95 4.79
CA LEU A 24 -29.47 -3.04 3.87
C LEU A 24 -28.15 -2.81 4.59
N TYR A 25 -28.06 -1.85 5.50
CA TYR A 25 -26.84 -1.56 6.23
C TYR A 25 -26.40 -2.75 7.13
N ARG A 26 -27.34 -3.43 7.79
CA ARG A 26 -27.04 -4.66 8.54
C ARG A 26 -26.53 -5.78 7.64
N GLU A 27 -27.11 -5.94 6.46
CA GLU A 27 -26.61 -6.88 5.45
C GLU A 27 -25.20 -6.54 5.02
N CYS A 28 -24.92 -5.26 4.76
CA CYS A 28 -23.56 -4.79 4.43
C CYS A 28 -22.54 -5.17 5.49
N VAL A 29 -22.83 -4.89 6.77
CA VAL A 29 -21.91 -5.19 7.89
C VAL A 29 -21.65 -6.70 7.94
N ARG A 30 -22.69 -7.53 7.84
CA ARG A 30 -22.53 -8.98 7.80
C ARG A 30 -21.62 -9.46 6.66
N LEU A 31 -21.77 -8.87 5.46
CA LEU A 31 -20.94 -9.19 4.30
C LEU A 31 -19.48 -8.75 4.48
N VAL A 32 -19.25 -7.58 5.09
CA VAL A 32 -17.90 -7.11 5.44
C VAL A 32 -17.25 -8.05 6.46
N ASP A 33 -17.96 -8.46 7.49
CA ASP A 33 -17.47 -9.39 8.52
C ASP A 33 -17.15 -10.76 7.92
N ALA A 34 -17.93 -11.19 6.91
CA ALA A 34 -17.68 -12.40 6.12
C ALA A 34 -16.59 -12.23 5.05
N LYS A 35 -15.97 -11.04 4.92
CA LYS A 35 -14.99 -10.66 3.88
C LYS A 35 -15.54 -10.78 2.44
N GLU A 36 -16.85 -10.74 2.27
CA GLU A 36 -17.54 -10.77 0.98
C GLU A 36 -17.62 -9.34 0.38
N PHE A 37 -16.46 -8.68 0.23
CA PHE A 37 -16.36 -7.25 -0.08
C PHE A 37 -17.04 -6.85 -1.40
N ALA A 38 -17.01 -7.71 -2.42
CA ALA A 38 -17.66 -7.43 -3.70
C ALA A 38 -19.19 -7.36 -3.58
N GLN A 39 -19.77 -8.21 -2.72
CA GLN A 39 -21.20 -8.16 -2.44
C GLN A 39 -21.53 -7.00 -1.52
N ALA A 40 -20.70 -6.77 -0.48
CA ALA A 40 -20.84 -5.63 0.42
C ALA A 40 -20.89 -4.30 -0.35
N ALA A 41 -19.97 -4.07 -1.29
CA ALA A 41 -19.96 -2.86 -2.11
C ALA A 41 -21.26 -2.65 -2.86
N LYS A 42 -21.81 -3.69 -3.51
CA LYS A 42 -23.11 -3.61 -4.24
C LYS A 42 -24.27 -3.26 -3.30
N VAL A 43 -24.28 -3.82 -2.09
CA VAL A 43 -25.36 -3.52 -1.13
C VAL A 43 -25.19 -2.12 -0.55
N PHE A 44 -23.96 -1.66 -0.27
CA PHE A 44 -23.70 -0.27 0.12
C PHE A 44 -24.13 0.74 -0.97
N GLU A 45 -23.88 0.46 -2.24
CA GLU A 45 -24.35 1.29 -3.36
C GLU A 45 -25.89 1.43 -3.39
N ARG A 46 -26.62 0.36 -3.04
CA ARG A 46 -28.07 0.38 -2.90
C ARG A 46 -28.52 1.11 -1.63
N ALA A 47 -27.80 0.99 -0.55
CA ALA A 47 -28.12 1.63 0.73
C ALA A 47 -27.85 3.15 0.71
N LEU A 48 -26.82 3.59 -0.03
CA LEU A 48 -26.35 4.98 -0.03
C LEU A 48 -27.43 6.02 -0.39
N PRO A 49 -28.29 5.86 -1.41
CA PRO A 49 -29.35 6.82 -1.70
C PRO A 49 -30.44 6.87 -0.62
N LEU A 50 -30.57 5.82 0.19
CA LEU A 50 -31.52 5.75 1.31
C LEU A 50 -30.93 6.28 2.62
N ALA A 51 -29.62 6.52 2.65
CA ALA A 51 -28.93 7.00 3.84
C ALA A 51 -29.30 8.45 4.13
N GLY A 52 -29.86 8.71 5.30
CA GLY A 52 -29.98 10.06 5.82
C GLY A 52 -28.63 10.72 6.04
N GLU A 53 -28.60 12.03 6.24
CA GLU A 53 -27.38 12.83 6.31
C GLU A 53 -26.35 12.27 7.31
N ALA A 54 -26.79 11.92 8.52
CA ALA A 54 -25.95 11.38 9.57
C ALA A 54 -25.33 9.99 9.22
N ALA A 55 -26.04 9.19 8.42
CA ALA A 55 -25.63 7.84 8.05
C ALA A 55 -24.76 7.82 6.77
N ARG A 56 -24.91 8.83 5.91
CA ARG A 56 -24.25 8.90 4.59
C ARG A 56 -22.74 8.84 4.69
N PHE A 57 -22.16 9.58 5.62
CA PHE A 57 -20.71 9.54 5.84
C PHE A 57 -20.20 8.11 6.09
N LYS A 58 -20.76 7.43 7.09
CA LYS A 58 -20.37 6.06 7.46
C LYS A 58 -20.59 5.07 6.30
N THR A 59 -21.67 5.24 5.56
CA THR A 59 -21.97 4.39 4.38
C THR A 59 -20.93 4.57 3.29
N LEU A 60 -20.52 5.82 2.99
CA LEU A 60 -19.47 6.13 2.01
C LEU A 60 -18.11 5.56 2.42
N VAL A 61 -17.73 5.68 3.69
CA VAL A 61 -16.48 5.14 4.22
C VAL A 61 -16.42 3.62 4.03
N ASN A 62 -17.48 2.91 4.42
CA ASN A 62 -17.53 1.46 4.31
C ASN A 62 -17.65 0.98 2.85
N LEU A 63 -18.34 1.74 1.99
CA LEU A 63 -18.36 1.50 0.55
C LEU A 63 -16.95 1.62 -0.03
N ALA A 64 -16.24 2.72 0.28
CA ALA A 64 -14.89 2.94 -0.21
C ALA A 64 -13.94 1.81 0.24
N TYR A 65 -14.01 1.41 1.50
CA TYR A 65 -13.23 0.28 2.02
C TYR A 65 -13.53 -1.02 1.25
N SER A 66 -14.81 -1.35 1.05
CA SER A 66 -15.21 -2.56 0.31
C SER A 66 -14.75 -2.52 -1.15
N GLN A 67 -14.80 -1.34 -1.79
CA GLN A 67 -14.31 -1.12 -3.15
C GLN A 67 -12.78 -1.30 -3.21
N LEU A 68 -12.03 -0.77 -2.24
CA LEU A 68 -10.59 -0.93 -2.15
C LEU A 68 -10.19 -2.41 -2.01
N MET A 69 -10.87 -3.15 -1.13
CA MET A 69 -10.63 -4.58 -0.89
C MET A 69 -10.92 -5.46 -2.10
N THR A 70 -11.65 -4.96 -3.10
CA THR A 70 -11.93 -5.65 -4.38
C THR A 70 -11.07 -5.17 -5.54
N GLY A 71 -10.08 -4.29 -5.28
CA GLY A 71 -9.25 -3.70 -6.32
C GLY A 71 -9.93 -2.60 -7.14
N ALA A 72 -11.14 -2.18 -6.77
CA ALA A 72 -11.86 -1.09 -7.43
C ALA A 72 -11.36 0.29 -6.91
N THR A 73 -10.05 0.51 -6.99
CA THR A 73 -9.34 1.63 -6.33
C THR A 73 -9.84 3.00 -6.78
N GLU A 74 -10.16 3.19 -8.07
CA GLU A 74 -10.75 4.43 -8.58
C GLU A 74 -12.09 4.75 -7.90
N ARG A 75 -12.97 3.76 -7.79
CA ARG A 75 -14.28 3.95 -7.15
C ARG A 75 -14.16 4.20 -5.65
N ALA A 76 -13.15 3.58 -5.01
CA ALA A 76 -12.84 3.83 -3.61
C ALA A 76 -12.41 5.29 -3.39
N VAL A 77 -11.54 5.83 -4.25
CA VAL A 77 -11.14 7.25 -4.23
C VAL A 77 -12.36 8.17 -4.35
N ASP A 78 -13.29 7.90 -5.27
CA ASP A 78 -14.51 8.70 -5.43
C ASP A 78 -15.38 8.66 -4.16
N SER A 79 -15.51 7.47 -3.54
CA SER A 79 -16.30 7.30 -2.32
C SER A 79 -15.65 7.98 -1.11
N TYR A 80 -14.32 7.90 -0.96
CA TYR A 80 -13.57 8.64 0.06
C TYR A 80 -13.68 10.16 -0.16
N THR A 81 -13.62 10.63 -1.39
CA THR A 81 -13.75 12.06 -1.72
C THR A 81 -15.12 12.58 -1.29
N LYS A 82 -16.20 11.86 -1.62
CA LYS A 82 -17.56 12.22 -1.16
C LYS A 82 -17.69 12.17 0.36
N ALA A 83 -17.02 11.25 1.03
CA ALA A 83 -17.00 11.21 2.50
C ALA A 83 -16.26 12.41 3.08
N LEU A 84 -15.14 12.82 2.50
CA LEU A 84 -14.36 13.99 2.90
C LEU A 84 -15.07 15.32 2.59
N GLU A 85 -15.94 15.37 1.59
CA GLU A 85 -16.85 16.53 1.39
C GLU A 85 -17.82 16.71 2.57
N LEU A 86 -18.25 15.62 3.19
CA LEU A 86 -19.12 15.67 4.39
C LEU A 86 -18.35 15.97 5.68
N LYS A 87 -17.10 15.49 5.77
CA LYS A 87 -16.21 15.74 6.91
C LYS A 87 -14.80 16.03 6.42
N PRO A 88 -14.49 17.29 6.10
CA PRO A 88 -13.15 17.68 5.70
C PRO A 88 -12.13 17.42 6.83
N GLY A 89 -10.90 17.06 6.45
CA GLY A 89 -9.80 16.89 7.39
C GLY A 89 -9.84 15.61 8.23
N GLU A 90 -10.75 14.67 7.95
CA GLU A 90 -10.76 13.35 8.62
C GLU A 90 -9.46 12.60 8.30
N THR A 91 -8.48 12.65 9.21
CA THR A 91 -7.11 12.12 9.04
C THR A 91 -7.10 10.68 8.54
N ALA A 92 -7.96 9.82 9.11
CA ALA A 92 -8.03 8.41 8.70
C ALA A 92 -8.45 8.24 7.23
N LEU A 93 -9.35 9.09 6.72
CA LEU A 93 -9.79 9.03 5.32
C LEU A 93 -8.79 9.63 4.36
N LEU A 94 -8.13 10.73 4.73
CA LEU A 94 -7.02 11.30 3.96
C LEU A 94 -5.91 10.24 3.79
N PHE A 95 -5.57 9.53 4.86
CA PHE A 95 -4.60 8.45 4.84
C PHE A 95 -4.99 7.31 3.88
N GLN A 96 -6.24 6.84 3.95
CA GLN A 96 -6.73 5.78 3.07
C GLN A 96 -6.76 6.24 1.61
N ARG A 97 -7.18 7.50 1.34
CA ARG A 97 -7.22 8.05 0.00
C ARG A 97 -5.82 8.30 -0.56
N ALA A 98 -4.87 8.75 0.25
CA ALA A 98 -3.47 8.88 -0.14
C ALA A 98 -2.86 7.55 -0.58
N ASN A 99 -3.09 6.47 0.17
CA ASN A 99 -2.66 5.13 -0.22
C ASN A 99 -3.33 4.66 -1.53
N ALA A 100 -4.62 4.94 -1.70
CA ALA A 100 -5.32 4.63 -2.95
C ALA A 100 -4.76 5.44 -4.14
N TYR A 101 -4.40 6.71 -3.93
CA TYR A 101 -3.72 7.52 -4.95
C TYR A 101 -2.34 6.98 -5.30
N LEU A 102 -1.55 6.47 -4.33
CA LEU A 102 -0.29 5.79 -4.63
C LEU A 102 -0.48 4.58 -5.54
N GLN A 103 -1.49 3.74 -5.26
CA GLN A 103 -1.81 2.58 -6.11
C GLN A 103 -2.23 2.99 -7.53
N LEU A 104 -2.80 4.17 -7.69
CA LEU A 104 -3.20 4.74 -8.99
C LEU A 104 -2.10 5.60 -9.64
N GLU A 105 -0.90 5.62 -9.08
CA GLU A 105 0.23 6.43 -9.52
C GLU A 105 -0.06 7.95 -9.56
N ARG A 106 -1.05 8.38 -8.75
CA ARG A 106 -1.45 9.79 -8.62
C ARG A 106 -0.68 10.47 -7.49
N TYR A 107 0.63 10.51 -7.63
CA TYR A 107 1.55 10.91 -6.56
C TYR A 107 1.28 12.30 -5.99
N ASP A 108 0.98 13.29 -6.84
CA ASP A 108 0.69 14.65 -6.37
C ASP A 108 -0.54 14.71 -5.47
N LYS A 109 -1.59 13.93 -5.77
CA LYS A 109 -2.79 13.85 -4.93
C LYS A 109 -2.54 13.11 -3.62
N ALA A 110 -1.68 12.08 -3.64
CA ALA A 110 -1.25 11.41 -2.41
C ALA A 110 -0.49 12.38 -1.49
N ILE A 111 0.41 13.20 -2.05
CA ILE A 111 1.16 14.23 -1.32
C ILE A 111 0.21 15.30 -0.76
N GLU A 112 -0.78 15.75 -1.53
CA GLU A 112 -1.79 16.72 -1.08
C GLU A 112 -2.56 16.21 0.15
N ASP A 113 -3.04 14.98 0.12
CA ASP A 113 -3.73 14.35 1.26
C ASP A 113 -2.80 14.23 2.48
N CYS A 114 -1.54 13.82 2.27
CA CYS A 114 -0.54 13.76 3.35
C CYS A 114 -0.26 15.15 3.94
N ASN A 115 -0.18 16.20 3.13
CA ASN A 115 -0.02 17.57 3.59
C ASN A 115 -1.21 18.00 4.46
N GLY A 116 -2.44 17.67 4.06
CA GLY A 116 -3.64 17.92 4.87
C GLY A 116 -3.61 17.25 6.23
N ILE A 117 -3.00 16.04 6.33
CA ILE A 117 -2.76 15.38 7.62
C ILE A 117 -1.70 16.14 8.42
N MET A 118 -0.59 16.51 7.79
CA MET A 118 0.55 17.16 8.45
C MET A 118 0.24 18.61 8.89
N GLU A 119 -0.72 19.28 8.28
CA GLU A 119 -1.22 20.58 8.76
C GLU A 119 -1.82 20.48 10.16
N GLN A 120 -2.47 19.37 10.49
CA GLN A 120 -3.07 19.10 11.79
C GLN A 120 -2.08 18.38 12.73
N HIS A 121 -1.23 17.53 12.19
CA HIS A 121 -0.28 16.67 12.90
C HIS A 121 1.08 16.67 12.21
N PRO A 122 1.93 17.69 12.43
CA PRO A 122 3.20 17.88 11.67
C PRO A 122 4.20 16.73 11.77
N ASP A 123 4.14 15.94 12.83
CA ASP A 123 5.02 14.79 13.07
C ASP A 123 4.29 13.46 12.90
N ASN A 124 3.26 13.42 12.05
CA ASN A 124 2.61 12.16 11.69
C ASN A 124 3.51 11.32 10.79
N SER A 125 4.20 10.34 11.39
CA SER A 125 5.18 9.47 10.70
C SER A 125 4.58 8.72 9.52
N ALA A 126 3.33 8.28 9.63
CA ALA A 126 2.67 7.56 8.55
C ALA A 126 2.41 8.46 7.32
N ALA A 127 1.96 9.70 7.53
CA ALA A 127 1.78 10.66 6.45
C ALA A 127 3.13 11.08 5.82
N LEU A 128 4.17 11.28 6.65
CA LEU A 128 5.53 11.54 6.19
C LEU A 128 6.06 10.39 5.34
N LEU A 129 5.85 9.14 5.76
CA LEU A 129 6.29 7.95 5.04
C LEU A 129 5.62 7.83 3.67
N ILE A 130 4.28 7.98 3.60
CA ILE A 130 3.55 7.95 2.32
C ILE A 130 3.99 9.08 1.40
N SER A 131 4.15 10.31 1.93
CA SER A 131 4.62 11.46 1.15
C SER A 131 6.02 11.21 0.60
N ALA A 132 6.95 10.67 1.41
CA ALA A 132 8.30 10.31 0.98
C ALA A 132 8.28 9.24 -0.11
N GLN A 133 7.46 8.21 0.01
CA GLN A 133 7.25 7.19 -1.02
C GLN A 133 6.70 7.80 -2.32
N ALA A 134 5.72 8.70 -2.21
CA ALA A 134 5.17 9.41 -3.38
C ALA A 134 6.23 10.25 -4.08
N TYR A 135 7.05 10.99 -3.34
CA TYR A 135 8.17 11.76 -3.91
C TYR A 135 9.21 10.85 -4.57
N MET A 136 9.54 9.70 -3.96
CA MET A 136 10.47 8.73 -4.54
C MET A 136 9.95 8.17 -5.87
N LEU A 137 8.67 7.76 -5.93
CA LEU A 137 8.04 7.24 -7.14
C LEU A 137 7.90 8.30 -8.23
N LYS A 138 7.77 9.58 -7.84
CA LYS A 138 7.75 10.73 -8.75
C LYS A 138 9.15 11.09 -9.27
N GLY A 139 10.22 10.54 -8.69
CA GLY A 139 11.61 10.88 -9.03
C GLY A 139 12.15 12.12 -8.30
N GLU A 140 11.42 12.68 -7.35
CA GLU A 140 11.85 13.80 -6.51
C GLU A 140 12.68 13.31 -5.32
N TYR A 141 13.84 12.71 -5.62
CA TYR A 141 14.63 11.94 -4.65
C TYR A 141 15.13 12.75 -3.45
N ASP A 142 15.41 14.05 -3.60
CA ASP A 142 15.84 14.87 -2.47
C ASP A 142 14.71 15.06 -1.45
N LYS A 143 13.50 15.33 -1.90
CA LYS A 143 12.33 15.41 -1.01
C LYS A 143 11.98 14.07 -0.37
N ALA A 144 12.11 12.98 -1.12
CA ALA A 144 11.94 11.64 -0.59
C ALA A 144 12.93 11.35 0.54
N LYS A 145 14.23 11.66 0.31
CA LYS A 145 15.29 11.54 1.31
C LYS A 145 14.94 12.31 2.59
N ASP A 146 14.59 13.58 2.46
CA ASP A 146 14.27 14.43 3.62
C ASP A 146 13.07 13.86 4.41
N GLY A 147 12.06 13.36 3.71
CA GLY A 147 10.91 12.70 4.31
C GLY A 147 11.28 11.43 5.07
N PHE A 148 12.05 10.50 4.45
CA PHE A 148 12.48 9.28 5.12
C PHE A 148 13.39 9.57 6.32
N VAL A 149 14.32 10.52 6.22
CA VAL A 149 15.18 10.93 7.33
C VAL A 149 14.34 11.50 8.48
N LYS A 150 13.30 12.29 8.19
CA LYS A 150 12.39 12.80 9.22
C LYS A 150 11.64 11.65 9.91
N VAL A 151 11.14 10.66 9.17
CA VAL A 151 10.52 9.45 9.76
C VAL A 151 11.51 8.72 10.66
N MET A 152 12.75 8.49 10.20
CA MET A 152 13.78 7.83 11.00
C MET A 152 14.18 8.62 12.26
N THR A 153 14.03 9.94 12.24
CA THR A 153 14.28 10.78 13.43
C THR A 153 13.17 10.59 14.46
N LEU A 154 11.92 10.43 14.02
CA LEU A 154 10.76 10.21 14.89
C LEU A 154 10.65 8.76 15.36
N GLU A 155 10.98 7.83 14.48
CA GLU A 155 10.88 6.38 14.66
C GLU A 155 12.18 5.71 14.17
N PRO A 156 13.26 5.66 14.97
CA PRO A 156 14.55 5.11 14.54
C PRO A 156 14.48 3.65 14.07
N GLU A 157 13.54 2.88 14.59
CA GLU A 157 13.33 1.46 14.24
C GLU A 157 12.41 1.24 13.04
N ASN A 158 12.01 2.32 12.32
CA ASN A 158 11.12 2.19 11.17
C ASN A 158 11.88 1.63 9.95
N THR A 159 11.88 0.31 9.81
CA THR A 159 12.54 -0.41 8.70
C THR A 159 12.06 0.05 7.33
N ASN A 160 10.77 0.43 7.18
CA ASN A 160 10.24 0.93 5.90
C ASN A 160 10.89 2.27 5.50
N ALA A 161 11.14 3.16 6.46
CA ALA A 161 11.82 4.42 6.19
C ALA A 161 13.30 4.19 5.86
N LYS A 162 13.98 3.31 6.60
CA LYS A 162 15.37 2.90 6.31
C LYS A 162 15.48 2.32 4.90
N LEU A 163 14.60 1.38 4.53
CA LEU A 163 14.57 0.77 3.18
C LEU A 163 14.21 1.79 2.08
N GLY A 164 13.28 2.69 2.36
CA GLY A 164 12.96 3.79 1.45
C GLY A 164 14.18 4.68 1.17
N LEU A 165 14.98 4.98 2.20
CA LEU A 165 16.23 5.74 2.06
C LEU A 165 17.30 4.95 1.28
N VAL A 166 17.42 3.63 1.49
CA VAL A 166 18.28 2.76 0.68
C VAL A 166 17.90 2.86 -0.80
N GLN A 167 16.62 2.76 -1.12
CA GLN A 167 16.13 2.88 -2.50
C GLN A 167 16.43 4.28 -3.10
N VAL A 168 16.27 5.34 -2.32
CA VAL A 168 16.65 6.70 -2.75
C VAL A 168 18.14 6.78 -3.07
N TYR A 169 18.99 6.24 -2.21
CA TYR A 169 20.44 6.21 -2.47
C TYR A 169 20.77 5.40 -3.73
N GLN A 170 20.12 4.26 -3.94
CA GLN A 170 20.25 3.44 -5.15
C GLN A 170 19.88 4.23 -6.40
N LYS A 171 18.71 4.92 -6.40
CA LYS A 171 18.24 5.75 -7.53
C LYS A 171 19.14 6.95 -7.83
N LYS A 172 19.88 7.43 -6.83
CA LYS A 172 20.87 8.50 -6.97
C LYS A 172 22.29 7.96 -7.25
N GLU A 173 22.45 6.66 -7.46
CA GLU A 173 23.73 5.97 -7.67
C GLU A 173 24.73 6.16 -6.50
N MET A 174 24.21 6.48 -5.32
CA MET A 174 24.97 6.60 -4.07
C MET A 174 25.11 5.22 -3.43
N PHE A 175 25.74 4.30 -4.15
CA PHE A 175 25.77 2.89 -3.79
C PHE A 175 26.49 2.60 -2.47
N ASN A 176 27.54 3.35 -2.13
CA ASN A 176 28.26 3.15 -0.87
C ASN A 176 27.36 3.47 0.33
N GLU A 177 26.60 4.55 0.27
CA GLU A 177 25.64 4.92 1.31
C GLU A 177 24.48 3.92 1.40
N ALA A 178 24.01 3.42 0.25
CA ALA A 178 23.01 2.37 0.19
C ALA A 178 23.51 1.08 0.85
N LEU A 179 24.74 0.63 0.52
CA LEU A 179 25.36 -0.56 1.12
C LEU A 179 25.61 -0.41 2.62
N ALA A 180 26.06 0.76 3.06
CA ALA A 180 26.26 1.01 4.49
C ALA A 180 24.92 0.92 5.26
N LEU A 181 23.86 1.53 4.75
CA LEU A 181 22.57 1.53 5.42
C LEU A 181 21.91 0.14 5.40
N ILE A 182 21.91 -0.56 4.26
CA ILE A 182 21.32 -1.91 4.19
C ILE A 182 22.11 -2.90 5.06
N GLY A 183 23.43 -2.71 5.20
CA GLY A 183 24.27 -3.49 6.12
C GLY A 183 23.79 -3.37 7.57
N LEU A 184 23.52 -2.15 8.04
CA LEU A 184 22.98 -1.91 9.39
C LEU A 184 21.60 -2.58 9.58
N ILE A 185 20.73 -2.51 8.58
CA ILE A 185 19.40 -3.14 8.67
C ILE A 185 19.54 -4.68 8.75
N ILE A 186 20.49 -5.27 8.02
CA ILE A 186 20.77 -6.72 8.09
C ILE A 186 21.29 -7.13 9.48
N GLU A 187 22.11 -6.29 10.12
CA GLU A 187 22.56 -6.55 11.49
C GLU A 187 21.39 -6.56 12.49
N GLU A 188 20.40 -5.70 12.30
CA GLU A 188 19.18 -5.65 13.12
C GLU A 188 18.24 -6.84 12.84
N GLU A 189 18.08 -7.25 11.58
CA GLU A 189 17.16 -8.28 11.13
C GLU A 189 17.85 -9.37 10.28
N PRO A 190 18.81 -10.13 10.82
CA PRO A 190 19.63 -11.07 10.03
C PRO A 190 18.87 -12.27 9.48
N SER A 191 17.65 -12.51 9.93
CA SER A 191 16.79 -13.60 9.44
C SER A 191 15.82 -13.18 8.33
N ASN A 192 15.90 -11.92 7.89
CA ASN A 192 15.02 -11.41 6.83
C ASN A 192 15.67 -11.58 5.45
N PRO A 193 15.24 -12.56 4.63
CA PRO A 193 15.90 -12.85 3.35
C PRO A 193 15.79 -11.71 2.34
N THR A 194 14.76 -10.86 2.46
CA THR A 194 14.55 -9.73 1.53
C THR A 194 15.68 -8.71 1.61
N LEU A 195 16.28 -8.50 2.79
CA LEU A 195 17.37 -7.55 2.98
C LEU A 195 18.62 -7.94 2.21
N TYR A 196 18.96 -9.24 2.21
CA TYR A 196 20.06 -9.77 1.42
C TYR A 196 19.82 -9.62 -0.09
N ILE A 197 18.56 -9.79 -0.55
CA ILE A 197 18.20 -9.54 -1.95
C ILE A 197 18.36 -8.06 -2.31
N VAL A 198 17.96 -7.15 -1.43
CA VAL A 198 18.16 -5.69 -1.64
C VAL A 198 19.65 -5.38 -1.76
N ARG A 199 20.52 -5.93 -0.88
CA ARG A 199 21.97 -5.72 -0.95
C ARG A 199 22.57 -6.35 -2.21
N SER A 200 22.17 -7.57 -2.54
CA SER A 200 22.56 -8.26 -3.78
C SER A 200 22.20 -7.45 -5.05
N ASP A 201 21.04 -6.80 -5.07
CA ASP A 201 20.66 -5.94 -6.20
C ASP A 201 21.54 -4.69 -6.32
N ILE A 202 21.91 -4.05 -5.20
CA ILE A 202 22.84 -2.92 -5.17
C ILE A 202 24.22 -3.37 -5.69
N GLU A 203 24.74 -4.49 -5.19
CA GLU A 203 26.02 -5.05 -5.61
C GLU A 203 26.03 -5.42 -7.10
N ARG A 204 24.90 -5.98 -7.61
CA ARG A 204 24.71 -6.28 -9.03
C ARG A 204 24.77 -4.99 -9.87
N GLU A 205 24.15 -3.91 -9.44
CA GLU A 205 24.19 -2.61 -10.15
C GLU A 205 25.61 -2.03 -10.17
N MET A 206 26.41 -2.27 -9.13
CA MET A 206 27.83 -1.94 -9.08
C MET A 206 28.74 -2.86 -9.90
N GLY A 207 28.20 -3.97 -10.45
CA GLY A 207 28.98 -4.98 -11.14
C GLY A 207 29.74 -5.95 -10.24
N LEU A 208 29.44 -5.97 -8.94
CA LEU A 208 30.07 -6.83 -7.92
C LEU A 208 29.33 -8.18 -7.84
N TYR A 209 29.31 -8.91 -8.95
CA TYR A 209 28.45 -10.08 -9.13
C TYR A 209 28.75 -11.24 -8.19
N GLU A 210 30.02 -11.44 -7.80
CA GLU A 210 30.43 -12.46 -6.85
C GLU A 210 29.89 -12.17 -5.44
N LEU A 211 29.92 -10.90 -4.99
CA LEU A 211 29.32 -10.48 -3.71
C LEU A 211 27.82 -10.63 -3.75
N ALA A 212 27.19 -10.19 -4.84
CA ALA A 212 25.75 -10.36 -5.04
C ALA A 212 25.30 -11.83 -4.98
N LEU A 213 26.14 -12.78 -5.45
CA LEU A 213 25.87 -14.22 -5.30
C LEU A 213 25.91 -14.68 -3.85
N LEU A 214 26.84 -14.16 -3.02
CA LEU A 214 26.93 -14.53 -1.60
C LEU A 214 25.65 -14.11 -0.86
N ASP A 215 25.18 -12.89 -1.09
CA ASP A 215 23.94 -12.42 -0.50
C ASP A 215 22.72 -13.19 -1.01
N ASN A 216 22.67 -13.49 -2.29
CA ASN A 216 21.62 -14.32 -2.84
C ASN A 216 21.64 -15.74 -2.24
N ASP A 217 22.82 -16.29 -1.93
CA ASP A 217 22.97 -17.59 -1.24
C ASP A 217 22.37 -17.53 0.18
N GLU A 218 22.62 -16.47 0.95
CA GLU A 218 22.00 -16.30 2.27
C GLU A 218 20.47 -16.15 2.17
N ALA A 219 19.97 -15.41 1.19
CA ALA A 219 18.52 -15.31 0.97
C ALA A 219 17.89 -16.68 0.64
N ILE A 220 18.52 -17.48 -0.23
CA ILE A 220 18.05 -18.84 -0.59
C ILE A 220 18.13 -19.78 0.63
N LYS A 221 19.15 -19.66 1.45
CA LYS A 221 19.29 -20.47 2.67
C LYS A 221 18.17 -20.18 3.67
N LEU A 222 17.77 -18.90 3.81
CA LEU A 222 16.68 -18.46 4.67
C LEU A 222 15.30 -18.85 4.11
N TRP A 223 15.11 -18.74 2.79
CA TRP A 223 13.86 -19.11 2.12
C TRP A 223 14.08 -19.84 0.78
N PRO A 224 14.36 -21.17 0.82
CA PRO A 224 14.77 -21.98 -0.36
C PRO A 224 13.65 -22.21 -1.38
N GLU A 225 12.42 -21.88 -1.08
CA GLU A 225 11.29 -22.11 -1.97
C GLU A 225 10.82 -20.84 -2.72
N ASN A 226 11.53 -19.71 -2.58
CA ASN A 226 11.20 -18.49 -3.32
C ASN A 226 11.79 -18.56 -4.75
N PRO A 227 10.96 -18.62 -5.81
CA PRO A 227 11.44 -18.73 -7.19
C PRO A 227 12.19 -17.50 -7.68
N GLU A 228 11.91 -16.31 -7.13
CA GLU A 228 12.54 -15.05 -7.56
C GLU A 228 14.04 -15.01 -7.18
N TYR A 229 14.42 -15.65 -6.07
CA TYR A 229 15.82 -15.72 -5.66
C TYR A 229 16.66 -16.53 -6.66
N TYR A 230 16.11 -17.62 -7.22
CA TYR A 230 16.76 -18.39 -8.28
C TYR A 230 16.74 -17.65 -9.62
N THR A 231 15.74 -16.82 -9.88
CA THR A 231 15.72 -15.95 -11.06
C THR A 231 16.84 -14.92 -11.01
N LEU A 232 17.02 -14.23 -9.88
CA LEU A 232 18.13 -13.30 -9.65
C LEU A 232 19.48 -14.03 -9.78
N ARG A 233 19.63 -15.21 -9.15
CA ARG A 233 20.85 -16.02 -9.22
C ARG A 233 21.22 -16.40 -10.66
N ALA A 234 20.23 -16.72 -11.47
CA ALA A 234 20.48 -17.01 -12.89
C ALA A 234 21.03 -15.78 -13.64
N ILE A 235 20.51 -14.59 -13.35
CA ILE A 235 21.00 -13.34 -13.93
C ILE A 235 22.45 -13.07 -13.49
N LEU A 236 22.79 -13.30 -12.22
CA LEU A 236 24.14 -13.13 -11.70
C LEU A 236 25.14 -14.08 -12.36
N TYR A 237 24.79 -15.38 -12.52
CA TYR A 237 25.62 -16.35 -13.23
C TYR A 237 25.81 -16.01 -14.72
N GLU A 238 24.81 -15.42 -15.37
CA GLU A 238 24.97 -14.94 -16.75
C GLU A 238 25.98 -13.80 -16.85
N LYS A 239 25.94 -12.87 -15.88
CA LYS A 239 26.92 -11.76 -15.83
C LYS A 239 28.36 -12.26 -15.62
N LEU A 240 28.51 -13.42 -14.99
CA LEU A 240 29.79 -14.12 -14.78
C LEU A 240 30.13 -15.13 -15.89
N ASP A 241 29.37 -15.11 -17.02
CA ASP A 241 29.49 -16.06 -18.16
C ASP A 241 29.37 -17.55 -17.74
N ASN A 242 28.75 -17.84 -16.62
CA ASN A 242 28.49 -19.20 -16.15
C ASN A 242 27.10 -19.69 -16.61
N LYS A 243 26.98 -19.98 -17.90
CA LYS A 243 25.72 -20.38 -18.55
C LYS A 243 25.12 -21.66 -18.00
N LYS A 244 25.95 -22.60 -17.53
CA LYS A 244 25.50 -23.87 -16.97
C LYS A 244 24.70 -23.66 -15.67
N GLU A 245 25.28 -22.92 -14.75
CA GLU A 245 24.61 -22.62 -13.46
C GLU A 245 23.42 -21.70 -13.65
N ALA A 246 23.49 -20.76 -14.58
CA ALA A 246 22.34 -19.90 -14.93
C ALA A 246 21.13 -20.73 -15.40
N GLU A 247 21.37 -21.72 -16.29
CA GLU A 247 20.30 -22.60 -16.77
C GLU A 247 19.73 -23.50 -15.66
N ALA A 248 20.58 -24.02 -14.78
CA ALA A 248 20.14 -24.80 -13.61
C ALA A 248 19.25 -23.98 -12.69
N CYS A 249 19.61 -22.72 -12.42
CA CYS A 249 18.81 -21.79 -11.60
C CYS A 249 17.46 -21.47 -12.27
N ARG A 250 17.40 -21.23 -13.57
CA ARG A 250 16.13 -21.03 -14.30
C ARG A 250 15.19 -22.23 -14.20
N LYS A 251 15.73 -23.44 -14.37
CA LYS A 251 14.94 -24.68 -14.21
C LYS A 251 14.37 -24.78 -12.80
N ARG A 252 15.17 -24.46 -11.79
CA ARG A 252 14.71 -24.47 -10.40
C ARG A 252 13.62 -23.42 -10.14
N ALA A 253 13.79 -22.18 -10.63
CA ALA A 253 12.78 -21.14 -10.54
C ALA A 253 11.46 -21.55 -11.18
N THR A 254 11.51 -22.13 -12.40
CA THR A 254 10.34 -22.60 -13.12
C THR A 254 9.63 -23.73 -12.37
N ALA A 255 10.36 -24.69 -11.83
CA ALA A 255 9.79 -25.80 -11.06
C ALA A 255 9.10 -25.30 -9.77
N LEU A 256 9.66 -24.30 -9.11
CA LEU A 256 9.05 -23.68 -7.93
C LEU A 256 7.78 -22.91 -8.30
N LYS A 257 7.78 -22.13 -9.38
CA LYS A 257 6.59 -21.43 -9.87
C LYS A 257 5.46 -22.41 -10.19
N GLN A 258 5.76 -23.53 -10.83
CA GLN A 258 4.76 -24.58 -11.13
C GLN A 258 4.21 -25.26 -9.87
N LYS A 259 5.06 -25.50 -8.86
CA LYS A 259 4.64 -26.11 -7.58
C LYS A 259 3.61 -25.25 -6.83
N TYR A 260 3.68 -23.93 -6.97
CA TYR A 260 2.83 -22.96 -6.26
C TYR A 260 1.81 -22.24 -7.16
N SER A 261 1.72 -22.59 -8.45
CA SER A 261 0.65 -22.16 -9.34
C SER A 261 -0.59 -23.03 -9.08
N PHE A 262 -1.56 -22.49 -8.34
CA PHE A 262 -2.89 -23.04 -8.20
C PHE A 262 -3.92 -22.16 -8.93
#